data_e7cb094263de61650169b740e5f12344
#
_entry.id   e7cb094263de61650169b740e5f12344
#
_cell.length_a   1.000
_cell.length_b   1.000
_cell.length_c   1.000
_cell.angle_alpha   90.00
_cell.angle_beta   90.00
_cell.angle_gamma   90.00
#
_symmetry.space_group_name_H-M   'P 1'
#
loop_
_entity.id
_entity.type
_entity.pdbx_description
1 polymer ?
#
loop_
_entity_poly.entity_id
_entity_poly.type
_entity_poly.pdbx_seq_one_letter_code
_entity_poly.pdbx_strand_id
1 'polypeptide(L)'
;MSQEADDTRPEGGPGPRDAGPEKEPPTAAPPTTDRIRAGHEAVREANRRELVEDYVEAIDDLNRSAGEARVRDLAAGFGISHVAVCSVVERLRRDGLVSSGQQQAIELTEEGRLIAARSRARHAAVLEFLLALGLPPEVAEADAEGMEHHVGAETLAAFARHVARHPAEAAPPVSGPGPLAEDAAPRFARVRAAHASELTEDYVEAIDDLVKERGEARVGWLAERFGVAQVTVTRVVARLRRSGLVSSAARQPLVLSDEGRALAARSRARHLVVLRFLRSLGIPEDAAEIDAEGLEHHVSERTLARFAELTPPPGPQEGP
;
A
#
# COMPACT_ATOMS: atom_id res chain seq x y z
N MET A 1 62.17 20.74 73.09
CA MET A 1 62.33 21.37 71.74
C MET A 1 61.63 20.43 70.80
N SER A 2 60.37 20.79 70.53
CA SER A 2 59.42 19.95 69.80
C SER A 2 59.38 20.38 68.31
N GLN A 3 59.38 19.46 67.38
CA GLN A 3 59.09 19.70 65.98
C GLN A 3 57.79 19.03 65.67
N GLU A 4 56.77 19.85 65.38
CA GLU A 4 55.52 19.46 64.80
C GLU A 4 55.72 19.17 63.25
N ALA A 5 55.31 18.01 62.83
CA ALA A 5 55.23 17.64 61.37
C ALA A 5 53.81 17.89 60.90
N ASP A 6 53.71 18.74 59.91
CA ASP A 6 52.52 19.06 59.14
C ASP A 6 52.13 17.89 58.21
N ASP A 7 50.96 17.31 58.47
CA ASP A 7 50.38 16.20 57.66
C ASP A 7 49.26 16.76 56.76
N THR A 8 49.59 17.30 55.57
CA THR A 8 48.62 17.71 54.56
C THR A 8 48.39 16.57 53.59
N ARG A 9 47.29 15.82 53.79
CA ARG A 9 46.74 14.91 52.77
C ARG A 9 45.98 15.70 51.69
N PRO A 10 46.20 15.39 50.40
CA PRO A 10 45.33 15.92 49.33
C PRO A 10 43.99 15.18 49.31
N GLU A 11 42.91 15.95 49.32
CA GLU A 11 41.55 15.44 49.14
C GLU A 11 41.38 14.81 47.74
N GLY A 12 40.92 13.56 47.72
CA GLY A 12 40.58 12.83 46.51
C GLY A 12 39.32 13.43 45.81
N GLY A 13 39.50 13.90 44.59
CA GLY A 13 38.42 14.31 43.74
C GLY A 13 37.45 13.14 43.46
N PRO A 14 36.17 13.41 43.14
CA PRO A 14 35.20 12.37 42.86
C PRO A 14 35.59 11.61 41.60
N GLY A 15 35.72 10.28 41.71
CA GLY A 15 35.96 9.36 40.61
C GLY A 15 34.83 9.41 39.58
N PRO A 16 35.09 8.93 38.34
CA PRO A 16 34.10 8.93 37.28
C PRO A 16 32.86 8.14 37.72
N ARG A 17 31.69 8.77 37.63
CA ARG A 17 30.42 8.11 37.86
C ARG A 17 30.25 7.02 36.80
N ASP A 18 30.12 5.80 37.28
CA ASP A 18 29.76 4.64 36.49
C ASP A 18 28.40 4.94 35.79
N ALA A 19 28.45 5.23 34.51
CA ALA A 19 27.26 5.33 33.68
C ALA A 19 26.70 3.92 33.55
N GLY A 20 25.70 3.63 34.38
CA GLY A 20 24.95 2.37 34.23
C GLY A 20 24.48 2.19 32.79
N PRO A 21 24.24 0.94 32.36
CA PRO A 21 23.89 0.65 30.98
C PRO A 21 22.69 1.51 30.55
N GLU A 22 22.90 2.30 29.50
CA GLU A 22 21.79 3.04 28.83
C GLU A 22 20.69 2.02 28.53
N LYS A 23 19.49 2.31 29.03
CA LYS A 23 18.32 1.51 28.69
C LYS A 23 18.12 1.59 27.18
N GLU A 24 18.32 0.47 26.48
CA GLU A 24 17.94 0.32 25.08
C GLU A 24 16.51 0.82 24.89
N PRO A 25 16.24 1.63 23.83
CA PRO A 25 14.87 1.99 23.49
C PRO A 25 14.09 0.69 23.22
N PRO A 26 12.81 0.61 23.61
CA PRO A 26 12.03 -0.60 23.45
C PRO A 26 11.97 -0.97 21.98
N THR A 27 12.41 -2.17 21.64
CA THR A 27 12.18 -2.82 20.35
C THR A 27 10.68 -2.71 20.06
N ALA A 28 10.29 -2.18 18.90
CA ALA A 28 8.88 -2.05 18.54
C ALA A 28 8.22 -3.43 18.72
N ALA A 29 7.21 -3.49 19.58
CA ALA A 29 6.47 -4.74 19.78
C ALA A 29 5.86 -5.17 18.45
N PRO A 30 5.86 -6.47 18.11
CA PRO A 30 5.23 -6.96 16.89
C PRO A 30 3.79 -6.44 16.82
N PRO A 31 3.28 -6.09 15.62
CA PRO A 31 1.95 -5.54 15.47
C PRO A 31 0.92 -6.49 16.10
N THR A 32 0.03 -5.95 16.89
CA THR A 32 -1.05 -6.75 17.51
C THR A 32 -2.00 -7.25 16.43
N THR A 33 -2.68 -8.38 16.67
CA THR A 33 -3.70 -8.94 15.75
C THR A 33 -4.72 -7.87 15.31
N ASP A 34 -5.04 -6.92 16.19
CA ASP A 34 -5.96 -5.82 15.88
C ASP A 34 -5.38 -4.81 14.89
N ARG A 35 -4.08 -4.50 14.96
CA ARG A 35 -3.40 -3.64 13.98
C ARG A 35 -3.33 -4.29 12.60
N ILE A 36 -2.98 -5.57 12.53
CA ILE A 36 -2.95 -6.34 11.29
C ILE A 36 -4.35 -6.38 10.65
N ARG A 37 -5.39 -6.62 11.46
CA ARG A 37 -6.78 -6.58 10.98
C ARG A 37 -7.16 -5.21 10.44
N ALA A 38 -6.77 -4.13 11.12
CA ALA A 38 -7.04 -2.76 10.70
C ALA A 38 -6.35 -2.44 9.36
N GLY A 39 -5.09 -2.86 9.14
CA GLY A 39 -4.39 -2.73 7.87
C GLY A 39 -5.15 -3.41 6.73
N HIS A 40 -5.45 -4.68 6.85
CA HIS A 40 -6.22 -5.41 5.83
C HIS A 40 -7.65 -4.88 5.63
N GLU A 41 -8.28 -4.28 6.64
CA GLU A 41 -9.57 -3.62 6.49
C GLU A 41 -9.44 -2.31 5.70
N ALA A 42 -8.40 -1.53 5.96
CA ALA A 42 -8.08 -0.31 5.24
C ALA A 42 -7.81 -0.61 3.75
N VAL A 43 -7.03 -1.65 3.44
CA VAL A 43 -6.76 -2.11 2.07
C VAL A 43 -8.05 -2.51 1.36
N ARG A 44 -8.92 -3.32 2.00
CA ARG A 44 -10.22 -3.68 1.39
C ARG A 44 -11.13 -2.48 1.15
N GLU A 45 -11.08 -1.47 2.00
CA GLU A 45 -11.83 -0.23 1.80
C GLU A 45 -11.21 0.60 0.67
N ALA A 46 -9.87 0.66 0.59
CA ALA A 46 -9.16 1.30 -0.52
C ALA A 46 -9.55 0.67 -1.85
N ASN A 47 -9.51 -0.67 -1.97
CA ASN A 47 -9.88 -1.39 -3.19
C ASN A 47 -11.37 -1.20 -3.59
N ARG A 48 -12.27 -1.01 -2.61
CA ARG A 48 -13.67 -0.66 -2.90
C ARG A 48 -13.82 0.77 -3.40
N ARG A 49 -13.05 1.69 -2.83
CA ARG A 49 -13.03 3.10 -3.20
C ARG A 49 -12.40 3.28 -4.58
N GLU A 50 -11.28 2.63 -4.85
CA GLU A 50 -10.60 2.62 -6.14
C GLU A 50 -11.55 2.30 -7.29
N LEU A 51 -12.32 1.22 -7.19
CA LEU A 51 -13.30 0.89 -8.23
C LEU A 51 -14.29 2.03 -8.49
N VAL A 52 -14.73 2.76 -7.48
CA VAL A 52 -15.64 3.90 -7.62
C VAL A 52 -14.91 5.06 -8.29
N GLU A 53 -13.70 5.37 -7.83
CA GLU A 53 -12.85 6.46 -8.31
C GLU A 53 -12.50 6.25 -9.78
N ASP A 54 -12.02 5.08 -10.17
CA ASP A 54 -11.73 4.71 -11.56
C ASP A 54 -12.92 4.95 -12.49
N TYR A 55 -14.11 4.50 -12.05
CA TYR A 55 -15.29 4.67 -12.89
C TYR A 55 -15.76 6.11 -13.00
N VAL A 56 -15.73 6.91 -11.94
CA VAL A 56 -16.14 8.32 -12.03
C VAL A 56 -15.12 9.13 -12.82
N GLU A 57 -13.83 8.82 -12.74
CA GLU A 57 -12.80 9.43 -13.58
C GLU A 57 -13.00 9.09 -15.06
N ALA A 58 -13.19 7.81 -15.37
CA ALA A 58 -13.42 7.35 -16.72
C ALA A 58 -14.67 7.98 -17.34
N ILE A 59 -15.75 8.13 -16.57
CA ILE A 59 -16.97 8.81 -17.01
C ILE A 59 -16.71 10.29 -17.25
N ASP A 60 -15.99 10.95 -16.36
CA ASP A 60 -15.67 12.38 -16.49
C ASP A 60 -14.78 12.64 -17.72
N ASP A 61 -13.80 11.77 -17.96
CA ASP A 61 -12.90 11.87 -19.10
C ASP A 61 -13.64 11.66 -20.44
N LEU A 62 -14.53 10.67 -20.52
CA LEU A 62 -15.36 10.46 -21.69
C LEU A 62 -16.30 11.65 -21.94
N ASN A 63 -16.92 12.17 -20.90
CA ASN A 63 -17.80 13.33 -21.03
C ASN A 63 -17.05 14.57 -21.52
N ARG A 64 -15.81 14.78 -21.10
CA ARG A 64 -14.96 15.90 -21.53
C ARG A 64 -14.38 15.72 -22.93
N SER A 65 -13.94 14.50 -23.28
CA SER A 65 -13.23 14.25 -24.54
C SER A 65 -14.15 13.88 -25.70
N ALA A 66 -15.19 13.08 -25.43
CA ALA A 66 -16.13 12.58 -26.46
C ALA A 66 -17.53 13.24 -26.38
N GLY A 67 -17.75 14.10 -25.37
CA GLY A 67 -19.04 14.77 -25.15
C GLY A 67 -20.06 13.91 -24.40
N GLU A 68 -19.89 12.60 -24.36
CA GLU A 68 -20.77 11.70 -23.63
C GLU A 68 -20.04 10.40 -23.20
N ALA A 69 -20.37 9.87 -22.03
CA ALA A 69 -19.91 8.57 -21.57
C ALA A 69 -21.01 7.51 -21.79
N ARG A 70 -20.68 6.38 -22.37
CA ARG A 70 -21.59 5.25 -22.57
C ARG A 70 -21.02 3.96 -22.01
N VAL A 71 -21.89 3.03 -21.61
CA VAL A 71 -21.51 1.72 -21.08
C VAL A 71 -20.55 0.96 -22.01
N ARG A 72 -20.77 1.06 -23.34
CA ARG A 72 -19.90 0.40 -24.35
C ARG A 72 -18.46 0.95 -24.32
N ASP A 73 -18.33 2.28 -24.11
CA ASP A 73 -17.03 2.94 -24.15
C ASP A 73 -16.26 2.65 -22.85
N LEU A 74 -16.94 2.61 -21.72
CA LEU A 74 -16.39 2.11 -20.46
C LEU A 74 -16.00 0.63 -20.55
N ALA A 75 -16.83 -0.22 -21.16
CA ALA A 75 -16.53 -1.64 -21.34
C ALA A 75 -15.27 -1.86 -22.18
N ALA A 76 -15.11 -1.08 -23.25
CA ALA A 76 -13.91 -1.07 -24.08
C ALA A 76 -12.69 -0.57 -23.30
N GLY A 77 -12.80 0.57 -22.61
CA GLY A 77 -11.73 1.17 -21.82
C GLY A 77 -11.25 0.27 -20.66
N PHE A 78 -12.18 -0.36 -19.95
CA PHE A 78 -11.83 -1.28 -18.86
C PHE A 78 -11.47 -2.71 -19.32
N GLY A 79 -11.72 -3.06 -20.58
CA GLY A 79 -11.49 -4.42 -21.10
C GLY A 79 -12.36 -5.49 -20.43
N ILE A 80 -13.61 -5.16 -20.06
CA ILE A 80 -14.54 -6.05 -19.35
C ILE A 80 -15.89 -6.14 -20.08
N SER A 81 -16.74 -7.08 -19.64
CA SER A 81 -18.04 -7.27 -20.27
C SER A 81 -19.00 -6.10 -20.02
N HIS A 82 -19.84 -5.81 -20.99
CA HIS A 82 -20.92 -4.81 -20.88
C HIS A 82 -21.80 -5.04 -19.64
N VAL A 83 -22.09 -6.30 -19.31
CA VAL A 83 -22.89 -6.66 -18.12
C VAL A 83 -22.19 -6.25 -16.82
N ALA A 84 -20.87 -6.44 -16.74
CA ALA A 84 -20.09 -6.03 -15.56
C ALA A 84 -20.14 -4.50 -15.38
N VAL A 85 -19.95 -3.74 -16.45
CA VAL A 85 -20.06 -2.27 -16.41
C VAL A 85 -21.46 -1.83 -16.00
N CYS A 86 -22.53 -2.42 -16.58
CA CYS A 86 -23.91 -2.12 -16.19
C CYS A 86 -24.11 -2.30 -14.68
N SER A 87 -23.57 -3.37 -14.09
CA SER A 87 -23.70 -3.62 -12.65
C SER A 87 -23.02 -2.55 -11.81
N VAL A 88 -21.84 -2.07 -12.22
CA VAL A 88 -21.11 -1.00 -11.51
C VAL A 88 -21.84 0.34 -11.68
N VAL A 89 -22.23 0.71 -12.89
CA VAL A 89 -23.00 1.95 -13.16
C VAL A 89 -24.30 2.00 -12.36
N GLU A 90 -25.01 0.86 -12.25
CA GLU A 90 -26.21 0.80 -11.42
C GLU A 90 -25.92 0.97 -9.93
N ARG A 91 -24.76 0.50 -9.44
CA ARG A 91 -24.30 0.77 -8.08
C ARG A 91 -23.98 2.26 -7.90
N LEU A 92 -23.20 2.86 -8.81
CA LEU A 92 -22.88 4.30 -8.77
C LEU A 92 -24.15 5.16 -8.78
N ARG A 93 -25.19 4.74 -9.53
CA ARG A 93 -26.49 5.40 -9.56
C ARG A 93 -27.21 5.33 -8.21
N ARG A 94 -27.23 4.16 -7.57
CA ARG A 94 -27.80 4.00 -6.22
C ARG A 94 -27.04 4.80 -5.16
N ASP A 95 -25.72 4.92 -5.34
CA ASP A 95 -24.84 5.67 -4.46
C ASP A 95 -24.90 7.21 -4.76
N GLY A 96 -25.71 7.64 -5.74
CA GLY A 96 -25.93 9.04 -6.06
C GLY A 96 -24.78 9.71 -6.83
N LEU A 97 -23.87 8.95 -7.42
CA LEU A 97 -22.70 9.47 -8.12
C LEU A 97 -22.93 9.71 -9.61
N VAL A 98 -23.92 9.04 -10.21
CA VAL A 98 -24.35 9.23 -11.60
C VAL A 98 -25.86 9.46 -11.68
N SER A 99 -26.32 10.27 -12.66
CA SER A 99 -27.71 10.75 -12.76
C SER A 99 -28.53 10.02 -13.81
N SER A 100 -27.92 9.30 -14.76
CA SER A 100 -28.59 8.68 -15.92
C SER A 100 -28.55 7.17 -15.92
N GLY A 101 -29.49 6.54 -16.61
CA GLY A 101 -29.66 5.09 -16.70
C GLY A 101 -28.83 4.45 -17.82
N GLN A 102 -28.82 3.11 -17.86
CA GLN A 102 -27.94 2.26 -18.69
C GLN A 102 -28.05 2.46 -20.23
N GLN A 103 -29.14 3.04 -20.72
CA GLN A 103 -29.39 3.26 -22.17
C GLN A 103 -29.15 4.69 -22.64
N GLN A 104 -28.80 5.61 -21.71
CA GLN A 104 -28.54 7.02 -21.99
C GLN A 104 -27.07 7.34 -21.73
N ALA A 105 -26.63 8.52 -22.15
CA ALA A 105 -25.34 9.06 -21.76
C ALA A 105 -25.24 9.08 -20.22
N ILE A 106 -24.10 8.64 -19.69
CA ILE A 106 -23.86 8.59 -18.23
C ILE A 106 -23.28 9.93 -17.82
N GLU A 107 -24.00 10.64 -16.94
CA GLU A 107 -23.57 11.93 -16.40
C GLU A 107 -23.23 11.80 -14.93
N LEU A 108 -22.12 12.42 -14.51
CA LEU A 108 -21.78 12.53 -13.10
C LEU A 108 -22.69 13.54 -12.40
N THR A 109 -23.06 13.22 -11.18
CA THR A 109 -23.62 14.22 -10.24
C THR A 109 -22.51 15.17 -9.77
N GLU A 110 -22.85 16.18 -8.98
CA GLU A 110 -21.85 17.05 -8.35
C GLU A 110 -20.89 16.25 -7.45
N GLU A 111 -21.44 15.30 -6.68
CA GLU A 111 -20.64 14.40 -5.82
C GLU A 111 -19.69 13.53 -6.65
N GLY A 112 -20.18 12.94 -7.75
CA GLY A 112 -19.34 12.16 -8.67
C GLY A 112 -18.19 12.99 -9.26
N ARG A 113 -18.46 14.24 -9.66
CA ARG A 113 -17.41 15.16 -10.15
C ARG A 113 -16.38 15.51 -9.09
N LEU A 114 -16.81 15.70 -7.84
CA LEU A 114 -15.90 15.98 -6.72
C LEU A 114 -14.98 14.78 -6.45
N ILE A 115 -15.51 13.55 -6.50
CA ILE A 115 -14.68 12.33 -6.34
C ILE A 115 -13.66 12.25 -7.48
N ALA A 116 -14.08 12.39 -8.74
CA ALA A 116 -13.17 12.36 -9.89
C ALA A 116 -12.07 13.45 -9.80
N ALA A 117 -12.41 14.66 -9.36
CA ALA A 117 -11.44 15.73 -9.18
C ALA A 117 -10.42 15.43 -8.07
N ARG A 118 -10.88 14.85 -6.95
CA ARG A 118 -10.00 14.46 -5.82
C ARG A 118 -9.04 13.33 -6.20
N SER A 119 -9.52 12.32 -6.92
CA SER A 119 -8.69 11.21 -7.37
C SER A 119 -7.59 11.72 -8.30
N ARG A 120 -7.94 12.51 -9.32
CA ARG A 120 -6.94 13.13 -10.20
C ARG A 120 -5.92 13.99 -9.45
N ALA A 121 -6.35 14.71 -8.43
CA ALA A 121 -5.42 15.51 -7.63
C ALA A 121 -4.44 14.62 -6.85
N ARG A 122 -4.90 13.47 -6.34
CA ARG A 122 -4.01 12.48 -5.69
C ARG A 122 -3.04 11.87 -6.68
N HIS A 123 -3.55 11.42 -7.85
CA HIS A 123 -2.71 10.91 -8.94
C HIS A 123 -1.58 11.89 -9.26
N ALA A 124 -1.93 13.14 -9.54
CA ALA A 124 -0.94 14.18 -9.85
C ALA A 124 0.09 14.36 -8.73
N ALA A 125 -0.33 14.34 -7.47
CA ALA A 125 0.58 14.50 -6.33
C ALA A 125 1.54 13.30 -6.17
N VAL A 126 1.05 12.06 -6.35
CA VAL A 126 1.87 10.85 -6.30
C VAL A 126 2.84 10.81 -7.48
N LEU A 127 2.36 11.11 -8.68
CA LEU A 127 3.18 11.15 -9.89
C LEU A 127 4.30 12.19 -9.78
N GLU A 128 3.98 13.42 -9.36
CA GLU A 128 4.97 14.48 -9.14
C GLU A 128 6.04 14.05 -8.11
N PHE A 129 5.61 13.39 -7.05
CA PHE A 129 6.52 12.84 -6.05
C PHE A 129 7.45 11.77 -6.63
N LEU A 130 6.94 10.80 -7.38
CA LEU A 130 7.76 9.75 -8.00
C LEU A 130 8.75 10.32 -9.02
N LEU A 131 8.35 11.34 -9.78
CA LEU A 131 9.24 12.07 -10.68
C LEU A 131 10.33 12.83 -9.91
N ALA A 132 9.99 13.46 -8.78
CA ALA A 132 10.95 14.12 -7.90
C ALA A 132 11.96 13.15 -7.27
N LEU A 133 11.60 11.87 -7.11
CA LEU A 133 12.55 10.82 -6.74
C LEU A 133 13.50 10.42 -7.88
N GLY A 134 13.32 10.94 -9.10
CA GLY A 134 14.14 10.63 -10.27
C GLY A 134 13.73 9.33 -10.98
N LEU A 135 12.50 8.87 -10.82
CA LEU A 135 11.98 7.74 -11.57
C LEU A 135 11.66 8.15 -13.02
N PRO A 136 11.86 7.27 -14.00
CA PRO A 136 11.44 7.52 -15.37
C PRO A 136 9.92 7.76 -15.46
N PRO A 137 9.47 8.68 -16.34
CA PRO A 137 8.05 9.03 -16.45
C PRO A 137 7.11 7.84 -16.64
N GLU A 138 7.48 6.86 -17.46
CA GLU A 138 6.69 5.68 -17.72
C GLU A 138 6.54 4.75 -16.49
N VAL A 139 7.57 4.72 -15.61
CA VAL A 139 7.52 3.96 -14.36
C VAL A 139 6.71 4.73 -13.32
N ALA A 140 6.96 6.04 -13.20
CA ALA A 140 6.26 6.91 -12.27
C ALA A 140 4.75 6.92 -12.54
N GLU A 141 4.32 7.02 -13.81
CA GLU A 141 2.92 6.97 -14.21
C GLU A 141 2.27 5.62 -13.87
N ALA A 142 2.99 4.53 -14.18
CA ALA A 142 2.47 3.18 -13.94
C ALA A 142 2.29 2.87 -12.45
N ASP A 143 3.20 3.36 -11.61
CA ASP A 143 3.15 3.13 -10.16
C ASP A 143 2.20 4.12 -9.48
N ALA A 144 2.13 5.39 -9.95
CA ALA A 144 1.20 6.39 -9.42
C ALA A 144 -0.26 5.91 -9.49
N GLU A 145 -0.63 5.25 -10.58
CA GLU A 145 -1.96 4.70 -10.82
C GLU A 145 -2.45 3.75 -9.74
N GLY A 146 -1.57 2.88 -9.26
CA GLY A 146 -1.92 1.95 -8.17
C GLY A 146 -1.74 2.57 -6.78
N MET A 147 -0.71 3.41 -6.62
CA MET A 147 -0.36 3.98 -5.32
C MET A 147 -1.39 5.00 -4.82
N GLU A 148 -2.01 5.79 -5.69
CA GLU A 148 -2.88 6.91 -5.32
C GLU A 148 -4.07 6.51 -4.42
N HIS A 149 -4.54 5.29 -4.56
CA HIS A 149 -5.68 4.77 -3.81
C HIS A 149 -5.30 4.30 -2.39
N HIS A 150 -4.01 4.08 -2.14
CA HIS A 150 -3.47 3.53 -0.90
C HIS A 150 -2.69 4.55 -0.05
N VAL A 151 -2.62 5.81 -0.48
CA VAL A 151 -1.95 6.88 0.28
C VAL A 151 -2.93 7.66 1.14
N GLY A 152 -2.60 7.79 2.43
CA GLY A 152 -3.33 8.63 3.38
C GLY A 152 -2.97 10.11 3.27
N ALA A 153 -3.68 10.95 4.04
CA ALA A 153 -3.48 12.39 4.02
C ALA A 153 -2.08 12.79 4.53
N GLU A 154 -1.57 12.11 5.54
CA GLU A 154 -0.24 12.32 6.11
C GLU A 154 0.85 12.03 5.10
N THR A 155 0.70 10.94 4.34
CA THR A 155 1.62 10.51 3.30
C THR A 155 1.61 11.47 2.11
N LEU A 156 0.43 11.90 1.64
CA LEU A 156 0.32 12.93 0.61
C LEU A 156 0.97 14.25 1.04
N ALA A 157 0.77 14.66 2.31
CA ALA A 157 1.41 15.86 2.83
C ALA A 157 2.95 15.69 2.92
N ALA A 158 3.46 14.50 3.21
CA ALA A 158 4.88 14.21 3.20
C ALA A 158 5.46 14.24 1.79
N PHE A 159 4.75 13.69 0.81
CA PHE A 159 5.11 13.73 -0.61
C PHE A 159 5.20 15.18 -1.11
N ALA A 160 4.18 15.99 -0.84
CA ALA A 160 4.19 17.40 -1.20
C ALA A 160 5.37 18.17 -0.56
N ARG A 161 5.70 17.88 0.72
CA ARG A 161 6.87 18.46 1.38
C ARG A 161 8.20 18.02 0.74
N HIS A 162 8.26 16.79 0.26
CA HIS A 162 9.45 16.28 -0.43
C HIS A 162 9.64 16.99 -1.76
N VAL A 163 8.59 17.08 -2.59
CA VAL A 163 8.58 17.78 -3.88
C VAL A 163 9.01 19.25 -3.71
N ALA A 164 8.45 19.95 -2.72
CA ALA A 164 8.81 21.35 -2.46
C ALA A 164 10.30 21.55 -2.12
N ARG A 165 10.98 20.55 -1.57
CA ARG A 165 12.43 20.59 -1.24
C ARG A 165 13.30 20.10 -2.40
N HIS A 166 12.76 19.25 -3.25
CA HIS A 166 13.47 18.59 -4.34
C HIS A 166 12.62 18.67 -5.62
N PRO A 167 12.41 19.89 -6.16
CA PRO A 167 11.63 20.00 -7.39
C PRO A 167 12.29 19.18 -8.50
N ALA A 168 11.51 18.35 -9.16
CA ALA A 168 12.00 17.58 -10.31
C ALA A 168 12.60 18.55 -11.34
N GLU A 169 13.77 18.22 -11.90
CA GLU A 169 14.36 18.99 -12.98
C GLU A 169 13.39 18.94 -14.17
N ALA A 170 12.69 20.06 -14.40
CA ALA A 170 11.70 20.31 -15.45
C ALA A 170 11.09 19.03 -16.11
N ALA A 171 10.30 18.27 -15.35
CA ALA A 171 9.41 17.29 -15.97
C ALA A 171 8.44 18.04 -16.90
N PRO A 172 8.17 17.56 -18.13
CA PRO A 172 7.13 18.16 -18.96
C PRO A 172 5.82 18.24 -18.15
N PRO A 173 4.99 19.27 -18.38
CA PRO A 173 3.74 19.41 -17.65
C PRO A 173 2.98 18.10 -17.74
N VAL A 174 2.76 17.46 -16.60
CA VAL A 174 2.05 16.20 -16.53
C VAL A 174 0.61 16.51 -16.90
N SER A 175 0.24 16.19 -18.11
CA SER A 175 -1.17 16.07 -18.47
C SER A 175 -1.69 14.94 -17.59
N GLY A 176 -2.68 15.22 -16.74
CA GLY A 176 -3.35 14.16 -15.96
C GLY A 176 -3.71 12.97 -16.85
N PRO A 177 -4.08 11.81 -16.29
CA PRO A 177 -4.33 10.61 -17.06
C PRO A 177 -5.10 10.99 -18.32
N GLY A 178 -4.51 10.68 -19.49
CA GLY A 178 -5.09 11.04 -20.78
C GLY A 178 -6.52 10.49 -20.88
N PRO A 179 -7.36 11.06 -21.78
CA PRO A 179 -8.69 10.53 -22.02
C PRO A 179 -8.58 9.02 -22.19
N LEU A 180 -9.65 8.25 -21.84
CA LEU A 180 -9.73 6.80 -22.06
C LEU A 180 -9.32 6.48 -23.51
N ALA A 181 -7.99 6.50 -23.73
CA ALA A 181 -7.38 6.21 -25.01
C ALA A 181 -7.47 4.71 -25.26
N GLU A 182 -7.21 4.30 -26.51
CA GLU A 182 -7.16 2.88 -26.91
C GLU A 182 -6.25 2.02 -26.01
N ASP A 183 -5.37 2.64 -25.19
CA ASP A 183 -4.44 2.00 -24.26
C ASP A 183 -4.94 1.88 -22.80
N ALA A 184 -6.16 2.30 -22.47
CA ALA A 184 -6.69 2.23 -21.09
C ALA A 184 -6.91 0.78 -20.62
N ALA A 185 -7.32 -0.13 -21.51
CA ALA A 185 -7.57 -1.53 -21.14
C ALA A 185 -6.35 -2.25 -20.54
N PRO A 186 -5.11 -2.09 -21.03
CA PRO A 186 -3.91 -2.64 -20.38
C PRO A 186 -3.64 -2.06 -18.99
N ARG A 187 -3.94 -0.77 -18.76
CA ARG A 187 -3.80 -0.10 -17.45
C ARG A 187 -4.69 -0.77 -16.41
N PHE A 188 -5.99 -0.85 -16.64
CA PHE A 188 -6.94 -1.50 -15.73
C PHE A 188 -6.73 -3.01 -15.60
N ALA A 189 -6.19 -3.69 -16.63
CA ALA A 189 -5.82 -5.09 -16.52
C ALA A 189 -4.65 -5.29 -15.54
N ARG A 190 -3.70 -4.35 -15.48
CA ARG A 190 -2.59 -4.35 -14.51
C ARG A 190 -3.09 -4.19 -13.08
N VAL A 191 -3.95 -3.21 -12.82
CA VAL A 191 -4.57 -2.98 -11.50
C VAL A 191 -5.30 -4.24 -11.03
N ARG A 192 -6.14 -4.84 -11.87
CA ARG A 192 -6.81 -6.11 -11.52
C ARG A 192 -5.85 -7.27 -11.26
N ALA A 193 -4.73 -7.33 -11.96
CA ALA A 193 -3.70 -8.34 -11.73
C ALA A 193 -2.98 -8.07 -10.40
N ALA A 194 -2.69 -6.81 -10.06
CA ALA A 194 -2.12 -6.43 -8.79
C ALA A 194 -3.02 -6.85 -7.62
N HIS A 195 -4.31 -6.54 -7.64
CA HIS A 195 -5.25 -6.99 -6.60
C HIS A 195 -5.35 -8.51 -6.47
N ALA A 196 -5.22 -9.26 -7.58
CA ALA A 196 -5.23 -10.71 -7.53
C ALA A 196 -3.93 -11.28 -6.93
N SER A 197 -2.80 -10.59 -7.12
CA SER A 197 -1.50 -10.91 -6.51
C SER A 197 -1.51 -10.57 -5.02
N GLU A 198 -1.92 -9.35 -4.66
CA GLU A 198 -2.08 -8.85 -3.31
C GLU A 198 -2.77 -9.86 -2.39
N LEU A 199 -4.00 -10.25 -2.74
CA LEU A 199 -4.73 -11.26 -1.96
C LEU A 199 -3.96 -12.57 -1.79
N THR A 200 -3.14 -12.95 -2.76
CA THR A 200 -2.32 -14.18 -2.71
C THR A 200 -1.13 -13.98 -1.77
N GLU A 201 -0.47 -12.85 -1.86
CA GLU A 201 0.67 -12.44 -1.05
C GLU A 201 0.27 -12.30 0.42
N ASP A 202 -0.80 -11.55 0.74
CA ASP A 202 -1.36 -11.43 2.08
C ASP A 202 -1.61 -12.77 2.76
N TYR A 203 -2.25 -13.69 2.02
CA TYR A 203 -2.59 -14.98 2.61
C TYR A 203 -1.38 -15.88 2.83
N VAL A 204 -0.36 -15.86 1.97
CA VAL A 204 0.86 -16.66 2.23
C VAL A 204 1.66 -16.07 3.36
N GLU A 205 1.72 -14.74 3.50
CA GLU A 205 2.33 -14.08 4.65
C GLU A 205 1.63 -14.42 5.95
N ALA A 206 0.30 -14.27 5.99
CA ALA A 206 -0.48 -14.58 7.17
C ALA A 206 -0.35 -16.06 7.59
N ILE A 207 -0.21 -16.99 6.64
CA ILE A 207 0.06 -18.40 6.93
C ILE A 207 1.45 -18.55 7.55
N ASP A 208 2.48 -17.91 6.97
CA ASP A 208 3.85 -17.96 7.45
C ASP A 208 3.98 -17.39 8.88
N ASP A 209 3.33 -16.26 9.13
CA ASP A 209 3.29 -15.62 10.45
C ASP A 209 2.59 -16.47 11.49
N LEU A 210 1.44 -17.06 11.17
CA LEU A 210 0.73 -17.95 12.10
C LEU A 210 1.56 -19.19 12.44
N VAL A 211 2.33 -19.73 11.48
CA VAL A 211 3.25 -20.84 11.73
C VAL A 211 4.36 -20.39 12.69
N LYS A 212 4.93 -19.21 12.51
CA LYS A 212 5.97 -18.66 13.40
C LYS A 212 5.43 -18.35 14.80
N GLU A 213 4.25 -17.76 14.89
CA GLU A 213 3.62 -17.32 16.15
C GLU A 213 3.06 -18.49 16.98
N ARG A 214 2.44 -19.49 16.33
CA ARG A 214 1.61 -20.53 16.98
C ARG A 214 2.05 -21.95 16.67
N GLY A 215 3.09 -22.13 15.84
CA GLY A 215 3.58 -23.44 15.39
C GLY A 215 2.78 -24.07 14.25
N GLU A 216 1.58 -23.56 13.95
CA GLU A 216 0.73 -24.01 12.85
C GLU A 216 -0.19 -22.90 12.36
N ALA A 217 -0.74 -23.05 11.16
CA ALA A 217 -1.75 -22.14 10.61
C ALA A 217 -3.07 -22.90 10.32
N ARG A 218 -4.20 -22.29 10.67
CA ARG A 218 -5.53 -22.86 10.48
C ARG A 218 -6.48 -21.86 9.83
N VAL A 219 -7.42 -22.35 9.01
CA VAL A 219 -8.44 -21.54 8.34
C VAL A 219 -9.21 -20.63 9.31
N GLY A 220 -9.53 -21.11 10.52
CA GLY A 220 -10.24 -20.32 11.54
C GLY A 220 -9.41 -19.10 12.01
N TRP A 221 -8.10 -19.29 12.20
CA TRP A 221 -7.21 -18.20 12.65
C TRP A 221 -6.95 -17.18 11.54
N LEU A 222 -6.86 -17.62 10.28
CA LEU A 222 -6.84 -16.69 9.15
C LEU A 222 -8.14 -15.89 9.04
N ALA A 223 -9.31 -16.54 9.26
CA ALA A 223 -10.59 -15.86 9.24
C ALA A 223 -10.69 -14.79 10.33
N GLU A 224 -10.16 -15.06 11.52
CA GLU A 224 -10.05 -14.11 12.62
C GLU A 224 -9.09 -12.95 12.27
N ARG A 225 -7.89 -13.28 11.74
CA ARG A 225 -6.86 -12.30 11.38
C ARG A 225 -7.35 -11.32 10.30
N PHE A 226 -8.00 -11.84 9.27
CA PHE A 226 -8.55 -11.03 8.18
C PHE A 226 -9.94 -10.41 8.46
N GLY A 227 -10.60 -10.79 9.55
CA GLY A 227 -11.96 -10.34 9.85
C GLY A 227 -12.99 -10.78 8.81
N VAL A 228 -12.86 -11.98 8.23
CA VAL A 228 -13.73 -12.51 7.18
C VAL A 228 -14.33 -13.87 7.57
N ALA A 229 -15.40 -14.28 6.87
CA ALA A 229 -16.00 -15.59 7.10
C ALA A 229 -15.05 -16.74 6.70
N GLN A 230 -15.05 -17.85 7.44
CA GLN A 230 -14.21 -19.02 7.15
C GLN A 230 -14.45 -19.59 5.74
N VAL A 231 -15.64 -19.45 5.19
CA VAL A 231 -15.95 -19.88 3.82
C VAL A 231 -15.15 -19.08 2.79
N THR A 232 -14.92 -17.79 3.04
CA THR A 232 -14.07 -16.92 2.20
C THR A 232 -12.63 -17.42 2.22
N VAL A 233 -12.06 -17.62 3.42
CA VAL A 233 -10.70 -18.17 3.57
C VAL A 233 -10.57 -19.53 2.90
N THR A 234 -11.56 -20.41 3.07
CA THR A 234 -11.54 -21.75 2.44
C THR A 234 -11.44 -21.66 0.92
N ARG A 235 -12.12 -20.70 0.28
CA ARG A 235 -12.04 -20.47 -1.18
C ARG A 235 -10.68 -19.97 -1.61
N VAL A 236 -10.10 -19.03 -0.86
CA VAL A 236 -8.75 -18.52 -1.14
C VAL A 236 -7.71 -19.63 -0.96
N VAL A 237 -7.73 -20.36 0.15
CA VAL A 237 -6.81 -21.49 0.39
C VAL A 237 -6.94 -22.57 -0.69
N ALA A 238 -8.16 -22.85 -1.18
CA ALA A 238 -8.34 -23.77 -2.30
C ALA A 238 -7.70 -23.27 -3.60
N ARG A 239 -7.65 -21.93 -3.83
CA ARG A 239 -6.93 -21.32 -4.92
C ARG A 239 -5.41 -21.45 -4.72
N LEU A 240 -4.89 -21.12 -3.54
CA LEU A 240 -3.47 -21.26 -3.20
C LEU A 240 -2.96 -22.70 -3.39
N ARG A 241 -3.78 -23.71 -3.02
CA ARG A 241 -3.44 -25.12 -3.29
C ARG A 241 -3.35 -25.43 -4.80
N ARG A 242 -4.29 -24.90 -5.59
CA ARG A 242 -4.27 -25.10 -7.06
C ARG A 242 -3.08 -24.40 -7.73
N SER A 243 -2.63 -23.28 -7.14
CA SER A 243 -1.43 -22.56 -7.58
C SER A 243 -0.12 -23.13 -7.03
N GLY A 244 -0.17 -24.22 -6.26
CA GLY A 244 1.02 -24.88 -5.71
C GLY A 244 1.67 -24.17 -4.50
N LEU A 245 1.06 -23.09 -3.98
CA LEU A 245 1.63 -22.31 -2.86
C LEU A 245 1.37 -22.93 -1.49
N VAL A 246 0.31 -23.76 -1.36
CA VAL A 246 -0.03 -24.51 -0.15
C VAL A 246 -0.03 -26.00 -0.47
N SER A 247 0.76 -26.79 0.26
CA SER A 247 0.99 -28.22 0.02
C SER A 247 0.10 -29.13 0.86
N SER A 248 -0.49 -28.64 1.96
CA SER A 248 -1.31 -29.45 2.87
C SER A 248 -2.66 -29.87 2.29
N ALA A 249 -3.16 -31.04 2.68
CA ALA A 249 -4.50 -31.51 2.33
C ALA A 249 -5.62 -30.65 2.97
N ALA A 250 -6.84 -30.80 2.46
CA ALA A 250 -8.01 -30.15 3.06
C ALA A 250 -8.21 -30.62 4.50
N ARG A 251 -8.64 -29.70 5.37
CA ARG A 251 -8.89 -29.93 6.82
C ARG A 251 -7.63 -30.21 7.68
N GLN A 252 -6.44 -30.21 7.09
CA GLN A 252 -5.19 -30.25 7.81
C GLN A 252 -4.69 -28.81 8.11
N PRO A 253 -3.78 -28.62 9.07
CA PRO A 253 -3.05 -27.38 9.22
C PRO A 253 -2.45 -26.93 7.88
N LEU A 254 -2.43 -25.61 7.65
CA LEU A 254 -1.93 -25.06 6.39
C LEU A 254 -0.40 -25.11 6.38
N VAL A 255 0.17 -25.66 5.31
CA VAL A 255 1.63 -25.75 5.10
C VAL A 255 1.94 -25.10 3.77
N LEU A 256 2.79 -24.08 3.78
CA LEU A 256 3.30 -23.46 2.56
C LEU A 256 4.26 -24.43 1.85
N SER A 257 4.24 -24.42 0.53
CA SER A 257 5.29 -25.01 -0.30
C SER A 257 6.58 -24.16 -0.20
N ASP A 258 7.66 -24.59 -0.85
CA ASP A 258 8.88 -23.78 -0.96
C ASP A 258 8.60 -22.48 -1.72
N GLU A 259 7.80 -22.56 -2.78
CA GLU A 259 7.36 -21.39 -3.55
C GLU A 259 6.49 -20.45 -2.70
N GLY A 260 5.58 -20.99 -1.89
CA GLY A 260 4.75 -20.22 -0.97
C GLY A 260 5.58 -19.49 0.08
N ARG A 261 6.59 -20.16 0.66
CA ARG A 261 7.53 -19.53 1.61
C ARG A 261 8.39 -18.45 0.95
N ALA A 262 8.85 -18.71 -0.28
CA ALA A 262 9.63 -17.74 -1.03
C ALA A 262 8.78 -16.49 -1.38
N LEU A 263 7.49 -16.67 -1.72
CA LEU A 263 6.57 -15.57 -1.96
C LEU A 263 6.34 -14.75 -0.69
N ALA A 264 6.02 -15.37 0.43
CA ALA A 264 5.85 -14.70 1.72
C ALA A 264 7.10 -13.91 2.15
N ALA A 265 8.30 -14.47 1.93
CA ALA A 265 9.54 -13.78 2.25
C ALA A 265 9.78 -12.55 1.36
N ARG A 266 9.46 -12.64 0.05
CA ARG A 266 9.60 -11.51 -0.88
C ARG A 266 8.62 -10.39 -0.54
N SER A 267 7.35 -10.71 -0.31
CA SER A 267 6.33 -9.71 0.04
C SER A 267 6.72 -8.99 1.33
N ARG A 268 7.09 -9.73 2.39
CA ARG A 268 7.60 -9.12 3.64
C ARG A 268 8.82 -8.21 3.41
N ALA A 269 9.74 -8.59 2.53
CA ALA A 269 10.90 -7.74 2.22
C ALA A 269 10.47 -6.44 1.53
N ARG A 270 9.48 -6.48 0.63
CA ARG A 270 8.88 -5.30 -0.02
C ARG A 270 8.22 -4.40 1.00
N HIS A 271 7.35 -4.96 1.87
CA HIS A 271 6.72 -4.23 2.97
C HIS A 271 7.73 -3.45 3.80
N LEU A 272 8.79 -4.11 4.25
CA LEU A 272 9.83 -3.47 5.05
C LEU A 272 10.56 -2.33 4.31
N VAL A 273 10.76 -2.45 3.00
CA VAL A 273 11.36 -1.37 2.20
C VAL A 273 10.42 -0.17 2.16
N VAL A 274 9.14 -0.39 1.82
CA VAL A 274 8.13 0.68 1.73
C VAL A 274 7.94 1.33 3.10
N LEU A 275 7.74 0.56 4.15
CA LEU A 275 7.55 1.07 5.51
C LEU A 275 8.71 1.93 6.00
N ARG A 276 9.95 1.47 5.84
CA ARG A 276 11.15 2.23 6.21
C ARG A 276 11.26 3.52 5.40
N PHE A 277 10.96 3.46 4.12
CA PHE A 277 10.96 4.64 3.26
C PHE A 277 9.93 5.68 3.74
N LEU A 278 8.68 5.28 4.00
CA LEU A 278 7.63 6.17 4.50
C LEU A 278 8.03 6.81 5.85
N ARG A 279 8.60 6.02 6.75
CA ARG A 279 9.15 6.52 8.03
C ARG A 279 10.26 7.55 7.82
N SER A 280 11.14 7.34 6.85
CA SER A 280 12.22 8.29 6.53
C SER A 280 11.72 9.65 6.04
N LEU A 281 10.50 9.71 5.49
CA LEU A 281 9.82 10.95 5.11
C LEU A 281 9.15 11.66 6.31
N GLY A 282 9.24 11.08 7.53
CA GLY A 282 8.64 11.62 8.74
C GLY A 282 7.12 11.39 8.83
N ILE A 283 6.61 10.36 8.18
CA ILE A 283 5.21 9.93 8.31
C ILE A 283 5.04 9.23 9.66
N PRO A 284 3.96 9.53 10.42
CA PRO A 284 3.68 8.84 11.68
C PRO A 284 3.59 7.33 11.52
N GLU A 285 4.03 6.59 12.54
CA GLU A 285 4.18 5.13 12.51
C GLU A 285 2.92 4.40 12.06
N ASP A 286 1.78 4.72 12.67
CA ASP A 286 0.48 4.12 12.36
C ASP A 286 0.00 4.43 10.95
N ALA A 287 0.21 5.64 10.44
CA ALA A 287 -0.09 5.99 9.05
C ALA A 287 0.85 5.28 8.08
N ALA A 288 2.16 5.22 8.39
CA ALA A 288 3.14 4.55 7.56
C ALA A 288 2.88 3.03 7.45
N GLU A 289 2.49 2.36 8.55
CA GLU A 289 2.13 0.94 8.54
C GLU A 289 0.88 0.66 7.68
N ILE A 290 -0.17 1.49 7.82
CA ILE A 290 -1.40 1.33 7.04
C ILE A 290 -1.14 1.53 5.54
N ASP A 291 -0.42 2.60 5.18
CA ASP A 291 -0.16 2.92 3.79
C ASP A 291 0.85 1.95 3.17
N ALA A 292 1.85 1.46 3.93
CA ALA A 292 2.80 0.46 3.46
C ALA A 292 2.12 -0.84 3.04
N GLU A 293 1.12 -1.30 3.80
CA GLU A 293 0.35 -2.52 3.53
C GLU A 293 -0.33 -2.50 2.15
N GLY A 294 -0.83 -1.34 1.74
CA GLY A 294 -1.41 -1.20 0.40
C GLY A 294 -0.37 -0.92 -0.68
N LEU A 295 0.56 -0.01 -0.41
CA LEU A 295 1.53 0.46 -1.41
C LEU A 295 2.48 -0.63 -1.91
N GLU A 296 2.87 -1.58 -1.06
CA GLU A 296 3.85 -2.62 -1.42
C GLU A 296 3.45 -3.44 -2.65
N HIS A 297 2.14 -3.62 -2.88
CA HIS A 297 1.63 -4.40 -3.99
C HIS A 297 1.58 -3.62 -5.32
N HIS A 298 1.64 -2.29 -5.24
CA HIS A 298 1.47 -1.38 -6.39
C HIS A 298 2.76 -0.73 -6.87
N VAL A 299 3.86 -0.84 -6.10
CA VAL A 299 5.16 -0.30 -6.51
C VAL A 299 5.96 -1.31 -7.32
N SER A 300 6.58 -0.85 -8.41
CA SER A 300 7.48 -1.64 -9.24
C SER A 300 8.80 -1.94 -8.52
N GLU A 301 9.54 -2.96 -8.99
CA GLU A 301 10.88 -3.26 -8.49
C GLU A 301 11.84 -2.07 -8.62
N ARG A 302 11.65 -1.23 -9.64
CA ARG A 302 12.46 -0.03 -9.85
C ARG A 302 12.19 1.03 -8.79
N THR A 303 10.93 1.23 -8.44
CA THR A 303 10.52 2.13 -7.37
C THR A 303 10.95 1.62 -6.00
N LEU A 304 10.83 0.30 -5.74
CA LEU A 304 11.35 -0.32 -4.53
C LEU A 304 12.86 -0.12 -4.38
N ALA A 305 13.63 -0.34 -5.45
CA ALA A 305 15.07 -0.09 -5.44
C ALA A 305 15.37 1.38 -5.11
N ARG A 306 14.62 2.32 -5.68
CA ARG A 306 14.78 3.74 -5.41
C ARG A 306 14.43 4.10 -3.97
N PHE A 307 13.38 3.53 -3.41
CA PHE A 307 13.03 3.69 -1.99
C PHE A 307 14.16 3.18 -1.08
N ALA A 308 14.71 2.00 -1.39
CA ALA A 308 15.82 1.43 -0.63
C ALA A 308 17.09 2.30 -0.69
N GLU A 309 17.43 2.88 -1.85
CA GLU A 309 18.57 3.79 -2.02
C GLU A 309 18.45 5.07 -1.20
N LEU A 310 17.23 5.61 -1.09
CA LEU A 310 16.94 6.87 -0.39
C LEU A 310 16.74 6.67 1.11
N THR A 311 16.56 5.43 1.55
CA THR A 311 16.36 5.11 2.96
C THR A 311 17.72 4.86 3.63
N PRO A 312 18.03 5.48 4.78
CA PRO A 312 19.23 5.14 5.54
C PRO A 312 19.31 3.63 5.81
N PRO A 313 20.50 3.03 5.81
CA PRO A 313 20.64 1.63 6.17
C PRO A 313 20.05 1.39 7.56
N PRO A 314 19.43 0.22 7.79
CA PRO A 314 18.89 -0.11 9.12
C PRO A 314 19.99 0.06 10.16
N GLY A 315 19.65 0.73 11.27
CA GLY A 315 20.53 0.77 12.43
C GLY A 315 20.85 -0.65 12.91
N PRO A 316 21.91 -0.86 13.72
CA PRO A 316 22.37 -2.19 14.11
C PRO A 316 21.34 -3.07 14.84
N GLN A 317 20.10 -2.63 15.01
CA GLN A 317 19.00 -3.31 15.70
C GLN A 317 17.78 -3.64 14.84
N GLU A 318 17.77 -3.29 13.56
CA GLU A 318 16.67 -3.62 12.62
C GLU A 318 17.07 -4.81 11.71
N GLY A 319 17.41 -5.94 12.32
CA GLY A 319 17.58 -7.22 11.63
C GLY A 319 16.23 -7.89 11.37
N PRO A 320 16.12 -8.77 10.37
CA PRO A 320 14.90 -9.41 9.95
C PRO A 320 14.23 -10.24 11.03
#